data_aa1f42802363ead3a63cf7348dab25b4
#
_entry.id   aa1f42802363ead3a63cf7348dab25b4
#
_cell.length_a   1.000
_cell.length_b   1.000
_cell.length_c   1.000
_cell.angle_alpha   90.00
_cell.angle_beta   90.00
_cell.angle_gamma   90.00
#
_symmetry.space_group_name_H-M   'P 1'
#
loop_
_entity.id
_entity.type
_entity.pdbx_description
1 polymer ?
#
loop_
_entity_poly.entity_id
_entity_poly.type
_entity_poly.pdbx_seq_one_letter_code
_entity_poly.pdbx_strand_id
1 'polypeptide(L)'
;MLPPGVPQHFVPVRGAAPAEVVLVYHPTVLGAATVRFADAKAGVDQTEEVVVATPITDAAVPVSWEAAEAIDIPVGDLETTPREAAEWATLPAAAAKAKSYEAWSRDLAAWLYGQRRLELLRDPASGALSRPGESERDFRVRVRGASRAERDERVEAL
;
A
#
# COMPACT_ATOMS: atom_id res chain seq x y z
N MET A 1 7.09 -23.67 13.19
CA MET A 1 7.11 -24.00 11.75
C MET A 1 5.89 -23.39 11.11
N LEU A 2 6.06 -22.71 9.95
CA LEU A 2 4.95 -22.11 9.21
C LEU A 2 4.06 -23.19 8.56
N PRO A 3 2.77 -22.91 8.33
CA PRO A 3 1.88 -23.83 7.63
C PRO A 3 2.33 -24.05 6.18
N PRO A 4 2.05 -25.23 5.60
CA PRO A 4 2.28 -25.46 4.19
C PRO A 4 1.56 -24.41 3.30
N GLY A 5 2.23 -23.93 2.28
CA GLY A 5 1.67 -22.94 1.35
C GLY A 5 1.80 -21.47 1.80
N VAL A 6 2.31 -21.20 3.00
CA VAL A 6 2.63 -19.84 3.42
C VAL A 6 4.07 -19.53 3.00
N PRO A 7 4.27 -18.59 2.05
CA PRO A 7 5.61 -18.21 1.63
C PRO A 7 6.33 -17.45 2.74
N GLN A 8 7.63 -17.66 2.84
CA GLN A 8 8.50 -16.96 3.78
C GLN A 8 9.49 -16.09 3.02
N HIS A 9 9.59 -14.86 3.45
CA HIS A 9 10.49 -13.86 2.88
C HIS A 9 11.30 -13.19 3.96
N PHE A 10 12.43 -12.64 3.57
CA PHE A 10 13.34 -11.92 4.46
C PHE A 10 13.63 -10.55 3.89
N VAL A 11 13.61 -9.54 4.76
CA VAL A 11 13.98 -8.18 4.35
C VAL A 11 15.49 -8.14 4.11
N PRO A 12 15.95 -7.69 2.93
CA PRO A 12 17.36 -7.60 2.63
C PRO A 12 18.09 -6.68 3.61
N VAL A 13 19.17 -7.15 4.21
CA VAL A 13 20.04 -6.32 5.04
C VAL A 13 21.02 -5.59 4.14
N ARG A 14 20.86 -4.29 4.02
CA ARG A 14 21.77 -3.43 3.23
C ARG A 14 22.94 -2.97 4.10
N GLY A 15 24.14 -3.13 3.55
CA GLY A 15 25.39 -2.73 4.21
C GLY A 15 26.09 -3.85 4.99
N ALA A 16 27.30 -3.56 5.45
CA ALA A 16 28.07 -4.46 6.31
C ALA A 16 27.56 -4.32 7.74
N ALA A 17 27.14 -5.43 8.34
CA ALA A 17 26.87 -5.45 9.78
C ALA A 17 28.17 -5.22 10.55
N PRO A 18 28.18 -4.36 11.59
CA PRO A 18 29.33 -4.28 12.50
C PRO A 18 29.62 -5.66 13.10
N ALA A 19 30.89 -5.97 13.37
CA ALA A 19 31.34 -7.31 13.76
C ALA A 19 30.74 -7.85 15.08
N GLU A 20 30.11 -6.97 15.89
CA GLU A 20 29.50 -7.32 17.17
C GLU A 20 27.97 -7.27 17.15
N VAL A 21 27.33 -7.12 15.97
CA VAL A 21 25.89 -7.04 15.86
C VAL A 21 25.32 -8.36 15.40
N VAL A 22 24.40 -8.92 16.19
CA VAL A 22 23.66 -10.13 15.83
C VAL A 22 22.38 -9.72 15.11
N LEU A 23 22.17 -10.29 13.92
CA LEU A 23 20.92 -10.14 13.18
C LEU A 23 19.85 -11.04 13.82
N VAL A 24 18.69 -10.46 14.15
CA VAL A 24 17.55 -11.22 14.68
C VAL A 24 16.37 -11.05 13.74
N TYR A 25 15.81 -12.16 13.27
CA TYR A 25 14.56 -12.14 12.49
C TYR A 25 13.35 -12.16 13.42
N HIS A 26 12.49 -11.17 13.30
CA HIS A 26 11.22 -11.10 14.01
C HIS A 26 10.06 -11.51 13.10
N PRO A 27 9.13 -12.33 13.60
CA PRO A 27 7.97 -12.75 12.84
C PRO A 27 7.06 -11.54 12.52
N THR A 28 6.88 -11.32 11.23
CA THR A 28 6.13 -10.21 10.67
C THR A 28 5.23 -10.75 9.57
N VAL A 29 3.98 -10.30 9.49
CA VAL A 29 3.12 -10.60 8.36
C VAL A 29 3.24 -9.50 7.32
N LEU A 30 3.43 -9.92 6.06
CA LEU A 30 3.44 -9.05 4.90
C LEU A 30 2.07 -9.08 4.23
N GLY A 31 1.46 -7.92 4.05
CA GLY A 31 0.26 -7.74 3.26
C GLY A 31 0.60 -7.08 1.93
N ALA A 32 0.27 -7.75 0.83
CA ALA A 32 0.41 -7.18 -0.51
C ALA A 32 -0.95 -7.22 -1.22
N ALA A 33 -1.36 -6.10 -1.78
CA ALA A 33 -2.62 -5.97 -2.47
C ALA A 33 -2.56 -4.96 -3.60
N THR A 34 -3.41 -5.17 -4.60
CA THR A 34 -3.66 -4.21 -5.66
C THR A 34 -5.00 -3.54 -5.41
N VAL A 35 -4.98 -2.22 -5.21
CA VAL A 35 -6.18 -1.41 -5.00
C VAL A 35 -6.53 -0.72 -6.30
N ARG A 36 -7.73 -0.93 -6.81
CA ARG A 36 -8.24 -0.26 -8.00
C ARG A 36 -9.26 0.80 -7.61
N PHE A 37 -9.05 2.00 -8.11
CA PHE A 37 -10.00 3.11 -8.03
C PHE A 37 -10.67 3.27 -9.39
N ALA A 38 -11.96 3.04 -9.47
CA ALA A 38 -12.73 3.16 -10.70
C ALA A 38 -13.98 4.00 -10.48
N ASP A 39 -14.11 5.09 -11.24
CA ASP A 39 -15.31 5.91 -11.32
C ASP A 39 -15.51 6.39 -12.77
N ALA A 40 -16.48 5.81 -13.45
CA ALA A 40 -16.76 6.14 -14.85
C ALA A 40 -17.23 7.60 -15.03
N LYS A 41 -17.92 8.19 -14.03
CA LYS A 41 -18.40 9.57 -14.08
C LYS A 41 -17.26 10.58 -13.92
N ALA A 42 -16.29 10.23 -13.09
CA ALA A 42 -15.08 11.03 -12.88
C ALA A 42 -13.99 10.74 -13.91
N GLY A 43 -14.15 9.73 -14.76
CA GLY A 43 -13.12 9.29 -15.72
C GLY A 43 -11.91 8.70 -15.04
N VAL A 44 -12.07 8.10 -13.85
CA VAL A 44 -10.97 7.52 -13.06
C VAL A 44 -10.95 6.01 -13.27
N ASP A 45 -9.78 5.51 -13.64
CA ASP A 45 -9.42 4.08 -13.60
C ASP A 45 -7.93 4.01 -13.26
N GLN A 46 -7.63 3.87 -11.98
CA GLN A 46 -6.26 3.84 -11.47
C GLN A 46 -6.06 2.63 -10.57
N THR A 47 -4.88 2.05 -10.67
CA THR A 47 -4.45 0.92 -9.85
C THR A 47 -3.24 1.32 -9.01
N GLU A 48 -3.25 0.97 -7.74
CA GLU A 48 -2.16 1.18 -6.79
C GLU A 48 -1.74 -0.16 -6.18
N GLU A 49 -0.45 -0.45 -6.18
CA GLU A 49 0.10 -1.57 -5.42
C GLU A 49 0.42 -1.12 -4.01
N VAL A 50 -0.03 -1.88 -3.03
CA VAL A 50 0.18 -1.60 -1.61
C VAL A 50 0.90 -2.78 -0.98
N VAL A 51 2.04 -2.51 -0.37
CA VAL A 51 2.80 -3.48 0.41
C VAL A 51 2.99 -2.93 1.81
N VAL A 52 2.49 -3.64 2.80
CA VAL A 52 2.54 -3.26 4.21
C VAL A 52 3.00 -4.43 5.06
N ALA A 53 3.61 -4.15 6.19
CA ALA A 53 4.00 -5.18 7.15
C ALA A 53 3.62 -4.78 8.57
N THR A 54 3.28 -5.76 9.37
CA THR A 54 3.01 -5.59 10.79
C THR A 54 3.55 -6.79 11.58
N PRO A 55 4.10 -6.59 12.78
CA PRO A 55 4.56 -7.68 13.62
C PRO A 55 3.44 -8.64 13.97
N ILE A 56 3.77 -9.93 14.07
CA ILE A 56 2.88 -10.95 14.65
C ILE A 56 3.23 -11.07 16.13
N THR A 57 2.25 -10.93 17.00
CA THR A 57 2.42 -10.94 18.45
C THR A 57 1.65 -12.08 19.11
N ASP A 58 1.93 -12.36 20.39
CA ASP A 58 1.17 -13.29 21.23
C ASP A 58 -0.04 -12.62 21.92
N ALA A 59 -0.41 -11.41 21.53
CA ALA A 59 -1.57 -10.70 22.06
C ALA A 59 -2.89 -11.37 21.63
N ALA A 60 -4.00 -10.98 22.27
CA ALA A 60 -5.34 -11.44 21.92
C ALA A 60 -5.72 -11.14 20.46
N VAL A 61 -5.19 -10.04 19.92
CA VAL A 61 -5.22 -9.69 18.49
C VAL A 61 -3.78 -9.77 17.97
N PRO A 62 -3.36 -10.90 17.40
CA PRO A 62 -1.98 -11.14 17.01
C PRO A 62 -1.46 -10.22 15.93
N VAL A 63 -2.32 -9.74 15.02
CA VAL A 63 -2.00 -8.88 13.88
C VAL A 63 -2.95 -7.69 13.88
N SER A 64 -2.39 -6.49 13.79
CA SER A 64 -3.14 -5.24 13.63
C SER A 64 -2.68 -4.52 12.37
N TRP A 65 -3.56 -4.41 11.38
CA TRP A 65 -3.28 -3.67 10.15
C TRP A 65 -3.26 -2.16 10.36
N GLU A 66 -3.88 -1.66 11.43
CA GLU A 66 -3.81 -0.24 11.80
C GLU A 66 -2.39 0.20 12.22
N ALA A 67 -1.62 -0.75 12.73
CA ALA A 67 -0.22 -0.55 13.10
C ALA A 67 0.76 -0.95 11.97
N ALA A 68 0.25 -1.32 10.80
CA ALA A 68 1.08 -1.73 9.69
C ALA A 68 1.84 -0.55 9.07
N GLU A 69 3.08 -0.78 8.73
CA GLU A 69 3.95 0.18 8.05
C GLU A 69 4.08 -0.17 6.57
N ALA A 70 4.09 0.85 5.72
CA ALA A 70 4.35 0.67 4.30
C ALA A 70 5.80 0.23 4.08
N ILE A 71 5.99 -0.76 3.21
CA ILE A 71 7.31 -1.23 2.81
C ILE A 71 7.60 -0.77 1.39
N ASP A 72 8.69 -0.04 1.23
CA ASP A 72 9.17 0.51 -0.04
C ASP A 72 10.06 -0.51 -0.80
N ILE A 73 9.79 -1.80 -0.60
CA ILE A 73 10.51 -2.90 -1.23
C ILE A 73 9.47 -3.75 -1.98
N PRO A 74 9.58 -3.89 -3.30
CA PRO A 74 8.73 -4.81 -4.05
C PRO A 74 8.85 -6.23 -3.48
N VAL A 75 7.74 -6.97 -3.44
CA VAL A 75 7.73 -8.34 -2.89
C VAL A 75 8.75 -9.25 -3.61
N GLY A 76 8.96 -9.02 -4.90
CA GLY A 76 9.93 -9.77 -5.70
C GLY A 76 11.40 -9.51 -5.35
N ASP A 77 11.69 -8.43 -4.62
CA ASP A 77 13.04 -8.07 -4.19
C ASP A 77 13.36 -8.56 -2.75
N LEU A 78 12.39 -9.19 -2.10
CA LEU A 78 12.60 -9.83 -0.81
C LEU A 78 13.40 -11.12 -0.96
N GLU A 79 14.31 -11.36 -0.04
CA GLU A 79 15.11 -12.60 -0.03
C GLU A 79 14.23 -13.80 0.36
N THR A 80 14.50 -14.97 -0.23
CA THR A 80 13.82 -16.23 0.11
C THR A 80 14.68 -17.14 1.00
N THR A 81 15.94 -16.76 1.21
CA THR A 81 16.89 -17.49 2.04
C THR A 81 17.37 -16.61 3.18
N PRO A 82 17.33 -17.09 4.44
CA PRO A 82 17.82 -16.33 5.56
C PRO A 82 19.36 -16.29 5.57
N ARG A 83 19.93 -15.33 6.29
CA ARG A 83 21.37 -15.30 6.54
C ARG A 83 21.75 -16.38 7.55
N GLU A 84 22.85 -17.11 7.29
CA GLU A 84 23.29 -18.26 8.10
C GLU A 84 23.57 -17.93 9.57
N ALA A 85 24.07 -16.71 9.84
CA ALA A 85 24.44 -16.27 11.19
C ALA A 85 23.31 -15.53 11.93
N ALA A 86 22.07 -15.57 11.42
CA ALA A 86 20.96 -14.86 12.03
C ALA A 86 20.30 -15.69 13.15
N GLU A 87 19.87 -15.00 14.20
CA GLU A 87 19.01 -15.55 15.25
C GLU A 87 17.53 -15.35 14.88
N TRP A 88 16.67 -16.11 15.57
CA TRP A 88 15.23 -16.10 15.33
C TRP A 88 14.49 -15.79 16.61
N ALA A 89 13.64 -14.78 16.57
CA ALA A 89 12.67 -14.57 17.62
C ALA A 89 11.60 -15.67 17.62
N THR A 90 10.96 -15.88 18.77
CA THR A 90 9.91 -16.90 18.92
C THR A 90 8.76 -16.65 17.96
N LEU A 91 8.34 -17.69 17.24
CA LEU A 91 7.19 -17.63 16.35
C LEU A 91 5.90 -17.70 17.18
N PRO A 92 5.03 -16.68 17.15
CA PRO A 92 3.74 -16.72 17.83
C PRO A 92 2.87 -17.88 17.34
N ALA A 93 2.08 -18.47 18.24
CA ALA A 93 1.26 -19.63 17.93
C ALA A 93 0.22 -19.38 16.81
N ALA A 94 -0.22 -18.14 16.68
CA ALA A 94 -1.13 -17.72 15.59
C ALA A 94 -0.49 -17.88 14.20
N ALA A 95 0.80 -17.64 14.07
CA ALA A 95 1.53 -17.75 12.81
C ALA A 95 1.70 -19.21 12.32
N ALA A 96 1.54 -20.17 13.22
CA ALA A 96 1.60 -21.59 12.85
C ALA A 96 0.27 -22.16 12.32
N LYS A 97 -0.79 -21.34 12.25
CA LYS A 97 -2.14 -21.78 11.86
C LYS A 97 -2.50 -21.22 10.49
N ALA A 98 -2.82 -22.05 9.50
CA ALA A 98 -3.25 -21.63 8.16
C ALA A 98 -4.49 -20.70 8.20
N LYS A 99 -5.46 -20.99 9.07
CA LYS A 99 -6.67 -20.16 9.25
C LYS A 99 -6.37 -18.71 9.67
N SER A 100 -5.25 -18.47 10.36
CA SER A 100 -4.86 -17.11 10.73
C SER A 100 -4.59 -16.26 9.51
N TYR A 101 -3.91 -16.79 8.50
CA TYR A 101 -3.59 -16.07 7.27
C TYR A 101 -4.84 -15.76 6.43
N GLU A 102 -5.82 -16.67 6.42
CA GLU A 102 -7.11 -16.41 5.77
C GLU A 102 -7.87 -15.26 6.45
N ALA A 103 -7.86 -15.24 7.79
CA ALA A 103 -8.47 -14.17 8.56
C ALA A 103 -7.73 -12.84 8.33
N TRP A 104 -6.41 -12.83 8.45
CA TRP A 104 -5.58 -11.65 8.24
C TRP A 104 -5.71 -11.08 6.82
N SER A 105 -5.84 -11.94 5.81
CA SER A 105 -6.08 -11.51 4.43
C SER A 105 -7.42 -10.77 4.28
N ARG A 106 -8.49 -11.27 4.92
CA ARG A 106 -9.80 -10.58 4.90
C ARG A 106 -9.75 -9.25 5.66
N ASP A 107 -9.07 -9.24 6.81
CA ASP A 107 -8.92 -8.05 7.63
C ASP A 107 -8.09 -6.98 6.90
N LEU A 108 -7.03 -7.39 6.17
CA LEU A 108 -6.27 -6.50 5.30
C LEU A 108 -7.14 -5.86 4.23
N ALA A 109 -7.96 -6.65 3.55
CA ALA A 109 -8.85 -6.15 2.51
C ALA A 109 -9.86 -5.15 3.07
N ALA A 110 -10.46 -5.44 4.23
CA ALA A 110 -11.39 -4.54 4.91
C ALA A 110 -10.71 -3.23 5.36
N TRP A 111 -9.50 -3.33 5.91
CA TRP A 111 -8.72 -2.18 6.34
C TRP A 111 -8.34 -1.29 5.14
N LEU A 112 -7.83 -1.88 4.04
CA LEU A 112 -7.49 -1.14 2.83
C LEU A 112 -8.71 -0.43 2.24
N TYR A 113 -9.86 -1.10 2.20
CA TYR A 113 -11.11 -0.50 1.72
C TYR A 113 -11.52 0.73 2.56
N GLY A 114 -11.32 0.68 3.87
CA GLY A 114 -11.60 1.79 4.78
C GLY A 114 -10.60 2.94 4.73
N GLN A 115 -9.31 2.63 4.50
CA GLN A 115 -8.21 3.59 4.58
C GLN A 115 -7.83 4.22 3.24
N ARG A 116 -8.01 3.48 2.14
CA ARG A 116 -7.62 3.95 0.81
C ARG A 116 -8.79 4.63 0.13
N ARG A 117 -8.71 5.95 0.06
CA ARG A 117 -9.67 6.80 -0.63
C ARG A 117 -8.93 7.65 -1.64
N LEU A 118 -9.47 7.74 -2.83
CA LEU A 118 -8.99 8.67 -3.84
C LEU A 118 -9.77 9.98 -3.69
N GLU A 119 -9.09 11.04 -3.31
CA GLU A 119 -9.67 12.38 -3.23
C GLU A 119 -9.47 13.11 -4.56
N LEU A 120 -10.56 13.65 -5.11
CA LEU A 120 -10.54 14.48 -6.30
C LEU A 120 -11.05 15.88 -5.95
N LEU A 121 -10.36 16.88 -6.47
CA LEU A 121 -10.80 18.27 -6.39
C LEU A 121 -11.88 18.52 -7.44
N ARG A 122 -12.90 19.28 -7.10
CA ARG A 122 -13.96 19.70 -8.01
C ARG A 122 -13.99 21.22 -8.12
N ASP A 123 -14.00 21.70 -9.36
CA ASP A 123 -14.28 23.11 -9.63
C ASP A 123 -15.79 23.38 -9.60
N PRO A 124 -16.28 24.22 -8.70
CA PRO A 124 -17.72 24.44 -8.56
C PRO A 124 -18.34 25.19 -9.74
N ALA A 125 -17.55 25.94 -10.50
CA ALA A 125 -18.03 26.73 -11.63
C ALA A 125 -18.22 25.90 -12.90
N SER A 126 -17.25 25.05 -13.25
CA SER A 126 -17.28 24.21 -14.45
C SER A 126 -17.73 22.77 -14.17
N GLY A 127 -17.73 22.33 -12.90
CA GLY A 127 -17.96 20.93 -12.53
C GLY A 127 -16.78 20.01 -12.86
N ALA A 128 -15.67 20.54 -13.37
CA ALA A 128 -14.48 19.76 -13.70
C ALA A 128 -13.88 19.09 -12.46
N LEU A 129 -13.35 17.90 -12.65
CA LEU A 129 -12.66 17.13 -11.61
C LEU A 129 -11.15 17.12 -11.85
N SER A 130 -10.38 17.11 -10.76
CA SER A 130 -8.94 16.89 -10.85
C SER A 130 -8.63 15.47 -11.32
N ARG A 131 -7.44 15.29 -11.87
CA ARG A 131 -6.90 13.97 -12.14
C ARG A 131 -6.37 13.36 -10.84
N PRO A 132 -6.32 12.04 -10.72
CA PRO A 132 -5.66 11.39 -9.60
C PRO A 132 -4.22 11.90 -9.43
N GLY A 133 -3.87 12.33 -8.21
CA GLY A 133 -2.55 12.87 -7.91
C GLY A 133 -2.24 14.26 -8.46
N GLU A 134 -3.20 14.91 -9.14
CA GLU A 134 -3.02 16.28 -9.63
C GLU A 134 -3.02 17.26 -8.46
N SER A 135 -2.01 18.14 -8.39
CA SER A 135 -1.96 19.16 -7.36
C SER A 135 -3.09 20.18 -7.54
N GLU A 136 -3.52 20.81 -6.46
CA GLU A 136 -4.53 21.88 -6.51
C GLU A 136 -4.11 23.03 -7.44
N ARG A 137 -2.81 23.34 -7.47
CA ARG A 137 -2.25 24.36 -8.35
C ARG A 137 -2.41 23.99 -9.83
N ASP A 138 -2.01 22.76 -10.19
CA ASP A 138 -2.06 22.30 -11.58
C ASP A 138 -3.51 22.15 -12.05
N PHE A 139 -4.39 21.68 -11.19
CA PHE A 139 -5.83 21.63 -11.43
C PHE A 139 -6.39 23.01 -11.74
N ARG A 140 -6.11 24.01 -10.90
CA ARG A 140 -6.55 25.39 -11.13
C ARG A 140 -6.03 25.98 -12.45
N VAL A 141 -4.78 25.70 -12.79
CA VAL A 141 -4.18 26.14 -14.06
C VAL A 141 -4.92 25.51 -15.24
N ARG A 142 -5.17 24.21 -15.18
CA ARG A 142 -5.88 23.48 -16.23
C ARG A 142 -7.31 23.97 -16.43
N VAL A 143 -8.05 24.17 -15.35
CA VAL A 143 -9.45 24.65 -15.40
C VAL A 143 -9.51 26.07 -15.98
N ARG A 144 -8.60 26.95 -15.58
CA ARG A 144 -8.52 28.32 -16.15
C ARG A 144 -8.16 28.31 -17.63
N GLY A 145 -7.26 27.42 -18.05
CA GLY A 145 -6.91 27.25 -19.48
C GLY A 145 -8.10 26.81 -20.31
N ALA A 146 -8.87 25.81 -19.85
CA ALA A 146 -10.08 25.34 -20.54
C ALA A 146 -11.14 26.44 -20.65
N SER A 147 -11.38 27.19 -19.57
CA SER A 147 -12.35 28.30 -19.58
C SER A 147 -11.97 29.49 -20.49
N ARG A 148 -10.66 29.67 -20.76
CA ARG A 148 -10.20 30.65 -21.74
C ARG A 148 -10.44 30.16 -23.17
N ALA A 149 -10.07 28.92 -23.47
CA ALA A 149 -10.27 28.31 -24.79
C ALA A 149 -11.75 28.30 -25.17
N GLU A 150 -12.66 27.95 -24.28
CA GLU A 150 -14.11 28.02 -24.54
C GLU A 150 -14.61 29.43 -24.81
N ARG A 151 -14.05 30.43 -24.15
CA ARG A 151 -14.42 31.85 -24.40
C ARG A 151 -13.91 32.33 -25.78
N ASP A 152 -12.69 31.96 -26.11
CA ASP A 152 -12.06 32.37 -27.39
C ASP A 152 -12.81 31.72 -28.57
N GLU A 153 -13.18 30.43 -28.46
CA GLU A 153 -14.02 29.75 -29.46
C GLU A 153 -15.40 30.39 -29.63
N ARG A 154 -16.02 30.86 -28.55
CA ARG A 154 -17.32 31.55 -28.62
C ARG A 154 -17.22 32.93 -29.28
N VAL A 155 -16.11 33.61 -29.10
CA VAL A 155 -15.85 34.91 -29.72
C VAL A 155 -15.58 34.76 -31.22
N GLU A 156 -14.85 33.70 -31.63
CA GLU A 156 -14.58 33.44 -33.05
C GLU A 156 -15.82 32.94 -33.83
N ALA A 157 -16.81 32.37 -33.11
CA ALA A 157 -18.05 31.89 -33.72
C ALA A 157 -19.16 32.97 -33.89
N LEU A 158 -18.90 34.20 -33.47
CA LEU A 158 -19.81 35.35 -33.60
C LEU A 158 -19.44 36.22 -34.81
#